data_83b69627d9f98fb7512e39a4a6864232
#
_entry.id   83b69627d9f98fb7512e39a4a6864232
#
_cell.length_a   1.000
_cell.length_b   1.000
_cell.length_c   1.000
_cell.angle_alpha   90.00
_cell.angle_beta   90.00
_cell.angle_gamma   90.00
#
_symmetry.space_group_name_H-M   'P 1'
#
loop_
_entity.id
_entity.type
_entity.pdbx_description
1 polymer ?
#
loop_
_entity_poly.entity_id
_entity_poly.type
_entity_poly.pdbx_seq_one_letter_code
_entity_poly.pdbx_strand_id
1 'polypeptide(L)'
;VTGYERYEGHEGEDADAFALRSALVRLRRDTGLPVALGGLLHDRLKSPPAPGSQRGRLRIDEVSGTYSSALQGIGIATGSGLGGKTVALSRPCAVVDYQEARHISHEYDAVVAAEGLRSVLAVPVIVRRQVRGVLYGALRAPRPMGERILTAAVAAARDVEQALVVREEAQALLMAAREPAVGADAWERVREAHSALRALAPKLDDPLLRAELEAVYGTLASAADSSVRAGRPAPEVRLAPREVDVLACVALGATNAAAAERLGLGAETVKGYLRSAMRKLGARSRWEAVVAARRAGLLP
;
A
#
# COMPACT_ATOMS: atom_id res chain seq x y z
N VAL A 1 -4.95 21.26 14.43
CA VAL A 1 -4.22 20.10 13.86
C VAL A 1 -4.71 19.72 12.45
N THR A 2 -5.81 20.28 11.95
CA THR A 2 -6.52 19.82 10.74
C THR A 2 -6.23 20.61 9.44
N GLY A 3 -5.31 21.55 9.47
CA GLY A 3 -4.98 22.39 8.29
C GLY A 3 -3.77 21.90 7.45
N TYR A 4 -2.77 21.31 8.08
CA TYR A 4 -1.50 20.93 7.44
C TYR A 4 -1.59 19.63 6.62
N GLU A 5 -2.35 18.63 7.07
CA GLU A 5 -2.50 17.35 6.35
C GLU A 5 -3.22 17.48 4.99
N ARG A 6 -4.00 18.54 4.81
CA ARG A 6 -4.70 18.83 3.55
C ARG A 6 -3.77 19.40 2.49
N TYR A 7 -2.71 20.13 2.87
CA TYR A 7 -1.73 20.73 1.95
C TYR A 7 -0.78 19.69 1.35
N GLU A 8 -0.32 18.72 2.13
CA GLU A 8 0.62 17.68 1.68
C GLU A 8 -0.03 16.66 0.70
N GLY A 9 -1.34 16.45 0.79
CA GLY A 9 -2.07 15.61 -0.18
C GLY A 9 -2.11 16.19 -1.58
N HIS A 10 -2.21 17.51 -1.71
CA HIS A 10 -2.27 18.20 -3.01
C HIS A 10 -0.91 18.25 -3.70
N GLU A 11 0.19 18.49 -3.00
CA GLU A 11 1.53 18.53 -3.60
C GLU A 11 1.94 17.18 -4.19
N GLY A 12 1.53 16.06 -3.56
CA GLY A 12 1.80 14.73 -4.07
C GLY A 12 0.98 14.38 -5.32
N GLU A 13 -0.27 14.77 -5.37
CA GLU A 13 -1.15 14.59 -6.53
C GLU A 13 -0.69 15.43 -7.71
N ASP A 14 -0.24 16.66 -7.48
CA ASP A 14 0.30 17.56 -8.50
C ASP A 14 1.60 17.02 -9.11
N ALA A 15 2.48 16.43 -8.32
CA ALA A 15 3.72 15.81 -8.81
C ALA A 15 3.45 14.59 -9.68
N ASP A 16 2.46 13.75 -9.33
CA ASP A 16 2.04 12.60 -10.13
C ASP A 16 1.41 13.02 -11.44
N ALA A 17 0.53 14.03 -11.40
CA ALA A 17 -0.06 14.61 -12.59
C ALA A 17 1.01 15.21 -13.50
N PHE A 18 2.03 15.86 -12.96
CA PHE A 18 3.15 16.40 -13.72
C PHE A 18 3.97 15.30 -14.40
N ALA A 19 4.32 14.22 -13.68
CA ALA A 19 5.05 13.08 -14.23
C ALA A 19 4.26 12.43 -15.37
N LEU A 20 2.95 12.23 -15.17
CA LEU A 20 2.04 11.64 -16.15
C LEU A 20 1.96 12.54 -17.41
N ARG A 21 1.71 13.84 -17.24
CA ARG A 21 1.63 14.84 -18.33
C ARG A 21 2.92 14.87 -19.14
N SER A 22 4.07 14.89 -18.48
CA SER A 22 5.39 14.91 -19.12
C SER A 22 5.62 13.65 -19.97
N ALA A 23 5.23 12.48 -19.45
CA ALA A 23 5.32 11.22 -20.18
C ALA A 23 4.42 11.19 -21.42
N LEU A 24 3.19 11.71 -21.33
CA LEU A 24 2.25 11.79 -22.46
C LEU A 24 2.74 12.73 -23.56
N VAL A 25 3.26 13.89 -23.19
CA VAL A 25 3.83 14.86 -24.16
C VAL A 25 5.02 14.24 -24.89
N ARG A 26 5.91 13.56 -24.18
CA ARG A 26 7.05 12.87 -24.76
C ARG A 26 6.61 11.72 -25.67
N LEU A 27 5.67 10.87 -25.23
CA LEU A 27 5.14 9.78 -26.03
C LEU A 27 4.60 10.28 -27.38
N ARG A 28 3.82 11.38 -27.39
CA ARG A 28 3.31 11.98 -28.63
C ARG A 28 4.42 12.51 -29.52
N ARG A 29 5.38 13.21 -28.95
CA ARG A 29 6.52 13.79 -29.71
C ARG A 29 7.36 12.69 -30.37
N ASP A 30 7.67 11.62 -29.64
CA ASP A 30 8.60 10.58 -30.09
C ASP A 30 7.95 9.59 -31.06
N THR A 31 6.60 9.50 -31.05
CA THR A 31 5.86 8.55 -31.88
C THR A 31 5.04 9.24 -32.99
N GLY A 32 4.73 10.51 -32.87
CA GLY A 32 3.79 11.20 -33.74
C GLY A 32 2.32 10.84 -33.52
N LEU A 33 1.99 10.18 -32.39
CA LEU A 33 0.61 9.86 -32.04
C LEU A 33 -0.23 11.15 -31.88
N PRO A 34 -1.41 11.24 -32.51
CA PRO A 34 -2.28 12.40 -32.37
C PRO A 34 -2.83 12.56 -30.96
N VAL A 35 -3.05 11.43 -30.25
CA VAL A 35 -3.63 11.45 -28.90
C VAL A 35 -2.85 10.54 -27.99
N ALA A 36 -2.57 11.02 -26.78
CA ALA A 36 -2.12 10.24 -25.65
C ALA A 36 -2.90 10.67 -24.39
N LEU A 37 -3.21 9.71 -23.54
CA LEU A 37 -3.91 9.96 -22.29
C LEU A 37 -3.44 8.98 -21.23
N GLY A 38 -3.72 9.26 -19.98
CA GLY A 38 -3.32 8.39 -18.90
C GLY A 38 -4.00 8.72 -17.60
N GLY A 39 -3.91 7.78 -16.67
CA GLY A 39 -4.46 7.94 -15.36
C GLY A 39 -3.82 7.01 -14.36
N LEU A 40 -3.94 7.38 -13.10
CA LEU A 40 -3.44 6.61 -11.99
C LEU A 40 -4.59 5.95 -11.22
N LEU A 41 -4.29 4.85 -10.57
CA LEU A 41 -5.17 4.22 -9.60
C LEU A 41 -5.06 5.02 -8.30
N HIS A 42 -6.09 5.76 -7.97
CA HIS A 42 -6.19 6.47 -6.70
C HIS A 42 -6.41 5.45 -5.57
N ASP A 43 -5.39 5.24 -4.77
CA ASP A 43 -5.47 4.41 -3.57
C ASP A 43 -6.19 5.20 -2.47
N ARG A 44 -7.50 4.98 -2.33
CA ARG A 44 -8.35 5.63 -1.33
C ARG A 44 -8.17 5.04 0.08
N LEU A 45 -6.94 4.80 0.52
CA LEU A 45 -6.66 4.54 1.93
C LEU A 45 -6.79 5.81 2.80
N LYS A 46 -6.89 6.99 2.19
CA LYS A 46 -6.95 8.29 2.89
C LYS A 46 -8.35 8.91 3.00
N SER A 47 -9.39 8.31 2.42
CA SER A 47 -10.77 8.82 2.55
C SER A 47 -11.77 7.66 2.61
N PRO A 48 -12.79 7.71 3.51
CA PRO A 48 -13.82 6.69 3.57
C PRO A 48 -14.56 6.63 2.22
N PRO A 49 -14.84 5.42 1.70
CA PRO A 49 -15.54 5.28 0.43
C PRO A 49 -16.94 5.86 0.52
N ALA A 50 -17.30 6.72 -0.43
CA ALA A 50 -18.71 7.10 -0.60
C ALA A 50 -19.55 5.85 -0.90
N PRO A 51 -20.81 5.77 -0.43
CA PRO A 51 -21.69 4.63 -0.71
C PRO A 51 -21.80 4.42 -2.23
N GLY A 52 -21.41 3.22 -2.72
CA GLY A 52 -21.42 2.86 -4.15
C GLY A 52 -20.10 3.04 -4.91
N SER A 53 -19.03 3.51 -4.31
CA SER A 53 -17.72 3.62 -4.98
C SER A 53 -17.01 2.26 -5.02
N GLN A 54 -16.83 1.71 -6.21
CA GLN A 54 -16.07 0.48 -6.44
C GLN A 54 -14.58 0.72 -6.16
N ARG A 55 -13.97 -0.12 -5.31
CA ARG A 55 -12.53 -0.10 -5.04
C ARG A 55 -11.74 -0.37 -6.32
N GLY A 56 -10.66 0.41 -6.54
CA GLY A 56 -9.72 0.13 -7.64
C GLY A 56 -10.15 0.61 -9.02
N ARG A 57 -10.85 1.75 -9.14
CA ARG A 57 -11.10 2.38 -10.45
C ARG A 57 -9.89 3.20 -10.88
N LEU A 58 -9.38 2.91 -12.07
CA LEU A 58 -8.45 3.76 -12.77
C LEU A 58 -9.22 5.02 -13.24
N ARG A 59 -8.71 6.19 -12.93
CA ARG A 59 -9.27 7.45 -13.44
C ARG A 59 -8.34 8.04 -14.50
N ILE A 60 -8.90 8.50 -15.61
CA ILE A 60 -8.14 9.25 -16.60
C ILE A 60 -7.95 10.68 -16.11
N ASP A 61 -6.74 11.04 -15.70
CA ASP A 61 -6.44 12.33 -15.09
C ASP A 61 -5.88 13.31 -16.13
N GLU A 62 -5.05 12.82 -17.06
CA GLU A 62 -4.37 13.63 -18.04
C GLU A 62 -4.69 13.18 -19.47
N VAL A 63 -4.94 14.17 -20.33
CA VAL A 63 -5.22 13.97 -21.74
C VAL A 63 -4.38 14.93 -22.58
N SER A 64 -3.94 14.50 -23.76
CA SER A 64 -3.13 15.30 -24.67
C SER A 64 -3.52 15.02 -26.12
N GLY A 65 -3.91 16.07 -26.86
CA GLY A 65 -4.31 15.98 -28.26
C GLY A 65 -5.75 15.54 -28.51
N THR A 66 -6.58 15.53 -27.49
CA THR A 66 -8.04 15.29 -27.59
C THR A 66 -8.75 16.50 -28.17
N TYR A 67 -9.94 16.30 -28.74
CA TYR A 67 -10.80 17.38 -29.24
C TYR A 67 -11.63 18.01 -28.12
N SER A 68 -11.89 17.25 -27.05
CA SER A 68 -12.69 17.67 -25.91
C SER A 68 -12.09 17.16 -24.60
N SER A 69 -12.71 17.52 -23.49
CA SER A 69 -12.39 16.97 -22.16
C SER A 69 -13.21 15.72 -21.81
N ALA A 70 -13.96 15.15 -22.76
CA ALA A 70 -14.88 14.06 -22.48
C ALA A 70 -14.21 12.80 -21.91
N LEU A 71 -12.94 12.56 -22.27
CA LEU A 71 -12.15 11.45 -21.74
C LEU A 71 -11.57 11.73 -20.35
N GLN A 72 -11.42 13.00 -19.96
CA GLN A 72 -10.85 13.38 -18.67
C GLN A 72 -11.85 13.10 -17.53
N GLY A 73 -11.36 12.54 -16.45
CA GLY A 73 -12.17 12.20 -15.28
C GLY A 73 -12.92 10.87 -15.37
N ILE A 74 -12.87 10.18 -16.52
CA ILE A 74 -13.53 8.88 -16.68
C ILE A 74 -12.91 7.85 -15.73
N GLY A 75 -13.78 7.16 -15.00
CA GLY A 75 -13.41 6.04 -14.15
C GLY A 75 -13.51 4.71 -14.90
N ILE A 76 -12.40 3.98 -15.03
CA ILE A 76 -12.32 2.69 -15.70
C ILE A 76 -12.25 1.59 -14.65
N ALA A 77 -13.20 0.65 -14.70
CA ALA A 77 -13.21 -0.51 -13.82
C ALA A 77 -12.21 -1.57 -14.31
N THR A 78 -11.58 -2.28 -13.37
CA THR A 78 -10.71 -3.42 -13.72
C THR A 78 -11.50 -4.46 -14.52
N GLY A 79 -10.97 -4.87 -15.66
CA GLY A 79 -11.63 -5.79 -16.60
C GLY A 79 -12.51 -5.13 -17.66
N SER A 80 -12.90 -3.84 -17.48
CA SER A 80 -13.76 -3.12 -18.43
C SER A 80 -12.95 -2.33 -19.45
N GLY A 81 -13.34 -2.41 -20.72
CA GLY A 81 -12.65 -1.78 -21.85
C GLY A 81 -11.21 -2.26 -22.03
N LEU A 82 -10.44 -1.55 -22.85
CA LEU A 82 -9.03 -1.87 -23.08
C LEU A 82 -8.17 -1.60 -21.84
N GLY A 83 -8.44 -0.50 -21.15
CA GLY A 83 -7.70 -0.11 -19.95
C GLY A 83 -7.89 -1.07 -18.79
N GLY A 84 -9.12 -1.42 -18.47
CA GLY A 84 -9.42 -2.40 -17.42
C GLY A 84 -8.86 -3.79 -17.73
N LYS A 85 -8.83 -4.19 -19.00
CA LYS A 85 -8.14 -5.41 -19.45
C LYS A 85 -6.64 -5.32 -19.24
N THR A 86 -6.02 -4.18 -19.54
CA THR A 86 -4.59 -3.92 -19.31
C THR A 86 -4.24 -4.01 -17.82
N VAL A 87 -5.06 -3.43 -16.94
CA VAL A 87 -4.93 -3.55 -15.49
C VAL A 87 -5.02 -5.01 -15.05
N ALA A 88 -6.04 -5.75 -15.50
CA ALA A 88 -6.27 -7.14 -15.13
C ALA A 88 -5.14 -8.07 -15.56
N LEU A 89 -4.55 -7.84 -16.73
CA LEU A 89 -3.49 -8.67 -17.29
C LEU A 89 -2.07 -8.21 -16.91
N SER A 90 -1.93 -6.99 -16.35
CA SER A 90 -0.64 -6.36 -16.03
C SER A 90 0.34 -6.38 -17.22
N ARG A 91 -0.17 -6.21 -18.44
CA ARG A 91 0.62 -6.20 -19.68
C ARG A 91 0.01 -5.26 -20.72
N PRO A 92 0.81 -4.76 -21.69
CA PRO A 92 0.31 -3.95 -22.79
C PRO A 92 -0.77 -4.68 -23.58
N CYS A 93 -1.81 -3.95 -23.95
CA CYS A 93 -2.91 -4.41 -24.80
C CYS A 93 -3.16 -3.38 -25.90
N ALA A 94 -3.46 -3.84 -27.11
CA ALA A 94 -3.78 -2.96 -28.23
C ALA A 94 -4.97 -3.50 -29.02
N VAL A 95 -5.71 -2.59 -29.66
CA VAL A 95 -6.76 -2.87 -30.63
C VAL A 95 -6.53 -2.01 -31.87
N VAL A 96 -6.75 -2.59 -33.04
CA VAL A 96 -6.63 -1.89 -34.33
C VAL A 96 -7.86 -1.05 -34.59
N ASP A 97 -9.02 -1.55 -34.18
CA ASP A 97 -10.28 -0.83 -34.21
C ASP A 97 -11.04 -1.06 -32.91
N TYR A 98 -11.22 0.00 -32.15
CA TYR A 98 -11.83 -0.08 -30.82
C TYR A 98 -13.30 -0.50 -30.90
N GLN A 99 -14.02 0.02 -31.87
CA GLN A 99 -15.46 -0.26 -32.07
C GLN A 99 -15.76 -1.69 -32.51
N GLU A 100 -14.81 -2.31 -33.23
CA GLU A 100 -14.95 -3.68 -33.75
C GLU A 100 -14.26 -4.74 -32.88
N ALA A 101 -13.60 -4.34 -31.83
CA ALA A 101 -12.77 -5.22 -31.01
C ALA A 101 -13.58 -6.14 -30.10
N ARG A 102 -13.83 -7.39 -30.52
CA ARG A 102 -14.67 -8.38 -29.80
C ARG A 102 -14.14 -8.87 -28.45
N HIS A 103 -12.92 -8.54 -28.09
CA HIS A 103 -12.25 -9.07 -26.90
C HIS A 103 -12.04 -8.02 -25.80
N ILE A 104 -12.74 -6.90 -25.90
CA ILE A 104 -12.88 -5.88 -24.85
C ILE A 104 -14.36 -5.62 -24.62
N SER A 105 -14.72 -5.04 -23.48
CA SER A 105 -16.09 -4.55 -23.27
C SER A 105 -16.24 -3.12 -23.81
N HIS A 106 -17.45 -2.76 -24.19
CA HIS A 106 -17.79 -1.58 -24.99
C HIS A 106 -18.46 -0.45 -24.18
N GLU A 107 -18.22 -0.41 -22.86
CA GLU A 107 -18.83 0.57 -21.95
C GLU A 107 -18.38 2.02 -22.23
N TYR A 108 -17.24 2.19 -22.90
CA TYR A 108 -16.65 3.50 -23.19
C TYR A 108 -16.74 3.92 -24.64
N ASP A 109 -17.47 3.20 -25.48
CA ASP A 109 -17.58 3.43 -26.92
C ASP A 109 -18.02 4.84 -27.28
N ALA A 110 -19.02 5.39 -26.56
CA ALA A 110 -19.54 6.70 -26.84
C ALA A 110 -18.48 7.80 -26.71
N VAL A 111 -17.65 7.75 -25.67
CA VAL A 111 -16.60 8.77 -25.45
C VAL A 111 -15.39 8.55 -26.35
N VAL A 112 -15.04 7.30 -26.64
CA VAL A 112 -13.96 6.96 -27.58
C VAL A 112 -14.34 7.37 -29.00
N ALA A 113 -15.59 7.15 -29.41
CA ALA A 113 -16.12 7.57 -30.70
C ALA A 113 -16.22 9.11 -30.82
N ALA A 114 -16.63 9.80 -29.76
CA ALA A 114 -16.71 11.28 -29.75
C ALA A 114 -15.33 11.92 -30.00
N GLU A 115 -14.24 11.30 -29.55
CA GLU A 115 -12.86 11.73 -29.84
C GLU A 115 -12.32 11.17 -31.18
N GLY A 116 -13.12 10.42 -31.92
CA GLY A 116 -12.76 9.81 -33.19
C GLY A 116 -11.63 8.75 -33.07
N LEU A 117 -11.44 8.16 -31.91
CA LEU A 117 -10.38 7.18 -31.68
C LEU A 117 -10.77 5.82 -32.27
N ARG A 118 -9.85 5.26 -33.05
CA ARG A 118 -10.04 3.93 -33.67
C ARG A 118 -9.00 2.94 -33.16
N SER A 119 -7.72 3.14 -33.43
CA SER A 119 -6.68 2.28 -32.85
C SER A 119 -6.28 2.81 -31.49
N VAL A 120 -6.21 1.93 -30.49
CA VAL A 120 -5.85 2.27 -29.13
C VAL A 120 -4.85 1.25 -28.59
N LEU A 121 -3.76 1.74 -28.02
CA LEU A 121 -2.76 1.01 -27.23
C LEU A 121 -2.91 1.43 -25.77
N ALA A 122 -2.90 0.48 -24.86
CA ALA A 122 -2.86 0.71 -23.42
C ALA A 122 -1.65 -0.01 -22.80
N VAL A 123 -0.87 0.70 -22.00
CA VAL A 123 0.34 0.20 -21.35
C VAL A 123 0.21 0.42 -19.82
N PRO A 124 0.38 -0.63 -18.99
CA PRO A 124 0.29 -0.47 -17.55
C PRO A 124 1.53 0.25 -17.00
N VAL A 125 1.33 1.08 -15.99
CA VAL A 125 2.37 1.62 -15.10
C VAL A 125 2.45 0.70 -13.90
N ILE A 126 3.60 0.03 -13.68
CA ILE A 126 3.74 -1.02 -12.67
C ILE A 126 4.80 -0.62 -11.65
N VAL A 127 4.40 -0.41 -10.39
CA VAL A 127 5.31 -0.12 -9.28
C VAL A 127 5.20 -1.25 -8.26
N ARG A 128 6.34 -1.82 -7.84
CA ARG A 128 6.40 -2.90 -6.84
C ARG A 128 5.45 -4.07 -7.13
N ARG A 129 5.37 -4.47 -8.42
CA ARG A 129 4.50 -5.54 -8.94
C ARG A 129 2.99 -5.25 -8.90
N GLN A 130 2.59 -4.01 -8.67
CA GLN A 130 1.20 -3.58 -8.69
C GLN A 130 0.99 -2.59 -9.81
N VAL A 131 -0.11 -2.72 -10.55
CA VAL A 131 -0.51 -1.73 -11.54
C VAL A 131 -0.99 -0.48 -10.79
N ARG A 132 -0.31 0.64 -11.02
CA ARG A 132 -0.58 1.95 -10.41
C ARG A 132 -1.25 2.92 -11.37
N GLY A 133 -1.28 2.58 -12.65
CA GLY A 133 -1.89 3.41 -13.68
C GLY A 133 -1.85 2.78 -15.04
N VAL A 134 -2.38 3.49 -16.03
CA VAL A 134 -2.33 3.09 -17.45
C VAL A 134 -2.06 4.31 -18.30
N LEU A 135 -1.13 4.18 -19.25
CA LEU A 135 -0.93 5.13 -20.34
C LEU A 135 -1.59 4.59 -21.61
N TYR A 136 -2.14 5.48 -22.39
CA TYR A 136 -2.74 5.16 -23.69
C TYR A 136 -2.11 6.00 -24.79
N GLY A 137 -1.93 5.37 -25.94
CA GLY A 137 -1.69 6.04 -27.21
C GLY A 137 -2.80 5.70 -28.19
N ALA A 138 -3.29 6.65 -28.95
CA ALA A 138 -4.40 6.40 -29.86
C ALA A 138 -4.21 7.07 -31.23
N LEU A 139 -4.77 6.41 -32.24
CA LEU A 139 -4.90 6.89 -33.62
C LEU A 139 -6.38 7.07 -33.97
N ARG A 140 -6.67 8.06 -34.81
CA ARG A 140 -8.01 8.30 -35.37
C ARG A 140 -8.33 7.46 -36.62
N ALA A 141 -7.43 6.56 -37.00
CA ALA A 141 -7.61 5.63 -38.13
C ALA A 141 -7.39 4.19 -37.63
N PRO A 142 -8.11 3.20 -38.19
CA PRO A 142 -7.96 1.79 -37.82
C PRO A 142 -6.68 1.23 -38.45
N ARG A 143 -5.54 1.48 -37.86
CA ARG A 143 -4.25 1.00 -38.34
C ARG A 143 -3.48 0.37 -37.18
N PRO A 144 -2.76 -0.75 -37.42
CA PRO A 144 -1.94 -1.37 -36.39
C PRO A 144 -0.83 -0.41 -35.95
N MET A 145 -0.58 -0.35 -34.64
CA MET A 145 0.53 0.38 -34.07
C MET A 145 1.76 -0.53 -34.08
N GLY A 146 2.82 -0.07 -34.76
CA GLY A 146 4.08 -0.82 -34.87
C GLY A 146 4.84 -0.88 -33.54
N GLU A 147 5.86 -1.76 -33.53
CA GLU A 147 6.68 -2.01 -32.35
C GLU A 147 7.39 -0.76 -31.81
N ARG A 148 7.74 0.19 -32.68
CA ARG A 148 8.33 1.48 -32.27
C ARG A 148 7.39 2.25 -31.32
N ILE A 149 6.08 2.28 -31.62
CA ILE A 149 5.09 2.96 -30.78
C ILE A 149 4.94 2.22 -29.44
N LEU A 150 4.86 0.90 -29.48
CA LEU A 150 4.79 0.09 -28.26
C LEU A 150 6.02 0.31 -27.36
N THR A 151 7.22 0.26 -27.95
CA THR A 151 8.47 0.48 -27.19
C THR A 151 8.51 1.87 -26.56
N ALA A 152 8.12 2.91 -27.30
CA ALA A 152 8.05 4.28 -26.78
C ALA A 152 7.01 4.42 -25.67
N ALA A 153 5.85 3.76 -25.80
CA ALA A 153 4.81 3.79 -24.76
C ALA A 153 5.24 3.04 -23.48
N VAL A 154 5.95 1.91 -23.63
CA VAL A 154 6.54 1.19 -22.49
C VAL A 154 7.63 2.03 -21.82
N ALA A 155 8.47 2.71 -22.60
CA ALA A 155 9.48 3.62 -22.05
C ALA A 155 8.82 4.77 -21.26
N ALA A 156 7.78 5.40 -21.82
CA ALA A 156 7.03 6.44 -21.14
C ALA A 156 6.39 5.95 -19.83
N ALA A 157 5.85 4.70 -19.81
CA ALA A 157 5.31 4.11 -18.60
C ALA A 157 6.40 3.92 -17.52
N ARG A 158 7.59 3.45 -17.91
CA ARG A 158 8.73 3.29 -16.98
C ARG A 158 9.19 4.60 -16.36
N ASP A 159 9.13 5.71 -17.09
CA ASP A 159 9.48 7.01 -16.53
C ASP A 159 8.48 7.46 -15.45
N VAL A 160 7.18 7.20 -15.67
CA VAL A 160 6.16 7.43 -14.64
C VAL A 160 6.40 6.51 -13.44
N GLU A 161 6.67 5.21 -13.66
CA GLU A 161 7.01 4.24 -12.60
C GLU A 161 8.16 4.76 -11.73
N GLN A 162 9.24 5.24 -12.37
CA GLN A 162 10.39 5.75 -11.65
C GLN A 162 10.07 7.02 -10.86
N ALA A 163 9.30 7.95 -11.42
CA ALA A 163 8.88 9.16 -10.73
C ALA A 163 8.04 8.82 -9.48
N LEU A 164 7.12 7.86 -9.59
CA LEU A 164 6.31 7.38 -8.47
C LEU A 164 7.17 6.75 -7.36
N VAL A 165 8.14 5.90 -7.72
CA VAL A 165 9.05 5.26 -6.75
C VAL A 165 9.88 6.30 -6.02
N VAL A 166 10.53 7.22 -6.74
CA VAL A 166 11.36 8.27 -6.14
C VAL A 166 10.55 9.12 -5.17
N ARG A 167 9.31 9.46 -5.54
CA ARG A 167 8.44 10.22 -4.66
C ARG A 167 8.03 9.43 -3.41
N GLU A 168 7.64 8.16 -3.56
CA GLU A 168 7.28 7.31 -2.42
C GLU A 168 8.46 7.17 -1.44
N GLU A 169 9.68 7.02 -1.94
CA GLU A 169 10.89 6.97 -1.12
C GLU A 169 11.19 8.30 -0.45
N ALA A 170 11.09 9.41 -1.17
CA ALA A 170 11.27 10.74 -0.59
C ALA A 170 10.25 11.03 0.51
N GLN A 171 8.97 10.66 0.31
CA GLN A 171 7.94 10.79 1.33
C GLN A 171 8.22 9.91 2.56
N ALA A 172 8.66 8.67 2.34
CA ALA A 172 9.02 7.76 3.44
C ALA A 172 10.19 8.31 4.27
N LEU A 173 11.22 8.88 3.62
CA LEU A 173 12.35 9.53 4.30
C LEU A 173 11.91 10.78 5.07
N LEU A 174 11.04 11.61 4.49
CA LEU A 174 10.51 12.79 5.17
C LEU A 174 9.66 12.41 6.39
N MET A 175 8.85 11.35 6.29
CA MET A 175 8.08 10.85 7.43
C MET A 175 8.99 10.28 8.52
N ALA A 176 10.02 9.51 8.15
CA ALA A 176 11.01 9.00 9.09
C ALA A 176 11.81 10.13 9.78
N ALA A 177 12.13 11.21 9.04
CA ALA A 177 12.80 12.38 9.58
C ALA A 177 11.89 13.26 10.49
N ARG A 178 10.57 13.19 10.26
CA ARG A 178 9.55 13.89 11.06
C ARG A 178 9.12 13.11 12.30
N GLU A 179 9.35 11.79 12.35
CA GLU A 179 9.22 11.06 13.61
C GLU A 179 10.25 11.63 14.56
N PRO A 180 9.84 12.34 15.63
CA PRO A 180 10.80 12.99 16.49
C PRO A 180 11.67 11.92 17.15
N ALA A 181 12.97 11.99 16.90
CA ALA A 181 13.99 11.26 17.66
C ALA A 181 13.88 11.52 19.17
N VAL A 182 13.14 12.56 19.55
CA VAL A 182 12.78 12.91 20.93
C VAL A 182 12.02 11.79 21.64
N GLY A 183 11.29 10.92 20.90
CA GLY A 183 10.59 9.78 21.51
C GLY A 183 11.53 8.67 21.98
N ALA A 184 12.50 8.26 21.19
CA ALA A 184 13.35 7.10 21.50
C ALA A 184 14.29 7.40 22.69
N ASP A 185 15.00 8.52 22.67
CA ASP A 185 15.91 8.93 23.76
C ASP A 185 15.16 9.37 25.02
N ALA A 186 14.00 9.99 24.89
CA ALA A 186 13.17 10.32 26.03
C ALA A 186 12.58 9.06 26.68
N TRP A 187 12.12 8.10 25.87
CA TRP A 187 11.61 6.82 26.36
C TRP A 187 12.71 5.92 26.90
N GLU A 188 13.93 5.99 26.38
CA GLU A 188 15.08 5.29 26.96
C GLU A 188 15.40 5.84 28.35
N ARG A 189 15.45 7.17 28.52
CA ARG A 189 15.61 7.82 29.82
C ARG A 189 14.49 7.49 30.80
N VAL A 190 13.24 7.39 30.32
CA VAL A 190 12.09 6.94 31.13
C VAL A 190 12.26 5.48 31.55
N ARG A 191 12.73 4.60 30.69
CA ARG A 191 13.04 3.18 31.00
C ARG A 191 14.18 3.05 31.98
N GLU A 192 15.25 3.83 31.83
CA GLU A 192 16.36 3.87 32.75
C GLU A 192 15.94 4.39 34.16
N ALA A 193 15.14 5.46 34.17
CA ALA A 193 14.61 6.01 35.44
C ALA A 193 13.67 5.00 36.12
N HIS A 194 12.80 4.32 35.34
CA HIS A 194 11.93 3.25 35.84
C HIS A 194 12.73 2.07 36.41
N SER A 195 13.81 1.65 35.73
CA SER A 195 14.67 0.56 36.18
C SER A 195 15.43 0.94 37.46
N ALA A 196 15.93 2.19 37.54
CA ALA A 196 16.62 2.71 38.73
C ALA A 196 15.68 2.80 39.93
N LEU A 197 14.47 3.31 39.73
CA LEU A 197 13.46 3.38 40.78
C LEU A 197 13.06 1.97 41.25
N ARG A 198 12.87 1.02 40.36
CA ARG A 198 12.56 -0.37 40.72
C ARG A 198 13.66 -1.06 41.53
N ALA A 199 14.92 -0.71 41.28
CA ALA A 199 16.06 -1.18 42.06
C ALA A 199 16.17 -0.56 43.48
N LEU A 200 15.50 0.59 43.69
CA LEU A 200 15.44 1.26 45.01
C LEU A 200 14.31 0.71 45.89
N ALA A 201 13.21 0.22 45.33
CA ALA A 201 12.05 -0.28 46.09
C ALA A 201 12.40 -1.29 47.19
N PRO A 202 13.26 -2.32 46.95
CA PRO A 202 13.64 -3.27 48.00
C PRO A 202 14.55 -2.69 49.10
N LYS A 203 15.09 -1.48 48.86
CA LYS A 203 15.98 -0.80 49.83
C LYS A 203 15.24 0.16 50.79
N LEU A 204 13.92 0.31 50.60
CA LEU A 204 13.08 1.11 51.45
C LEU A 204 12.56 0.26 52.62
N ASP A 205 12.84 0.68 53.83
CA ASP A 205 12.40 0.02 55.07
C ASP A 205 10.93 0.34 55.42
N ASP A 206 10.41 1.47 54.92
CA ASP A 206 9.04 1.90 55.16
C ASP A 206 8.06 1.22 54.17
N PRO A 207 7.11 0.40 54.67
CA PRO A 207 6.16 -0.30 53.83
C PRO A 207 5.15 0.61 53.11
N LEU A 208 4.83 1.79 53.68
CA LEU A 208 3.93 2.77 53.05
C LEU A 208 4.59 3.44 51.84
N LEU A 209 5.83 3.93 52.04
CA LEU A 209 6.64 4.48 50.96
C LEU A 209 6.93 3.48 49.84
N ARG A 210 7.07 2.20 50.15
CA ARG A 210 7.24 1.14 49.16
C ARG A 210 5.99 0.94 48.34
N ALA A 211 4.80 0.92 48.96
CA ALA A 211 3.53 0.80 48.28
C ALA A 211 3.20 2.01 47.37
N GLU A 212 3.53 3.23 47.83
CA GLU A 212 3.39 4.44 47.00
C GLU A 212 4.30 4.39 45.77
N LEU A 213 5.54 3.95 45.96
CA LEU A 213 6.49 3.80 44.85
C LEU A 213 6.05 2.75 43.85
N GLU A 214 5.46 1.61 44.27
CA GLU A 214 4.89 0.59 43.41
C GLU A 214 3.68 1.11 42.63
N ALA A 215 2.84 1.97 43.22
CA ALA A 215 1.74 2.60 42.52
C ALA A 215 2.20 3.56 41.41
N VAL A 216 3.28 4.32 41.64
CA VAL A 216 3.91 5.19 40.63
C VAL A 216 4.49 4.37 39.49
N TYR A 217 5.09 3.22 39.74
CA TYR A 217 5.55 2.32 38.67
C TYR A 217 4.42 1.81 37.81
N GLY A 218 3.31 1.39 38.43
CA GLY A 218 2.13 0.91 37.70
C GLY A 218 1.61 1.99 36.74
N THR A 219 1.59 3.24 37.18
CA THR A 219 1.14 4.37 36.38
C THR A 219 2.10 4.67 35.21
N LEU A 220 3.40 4.67 35.45
CA LEU A 220 4.41 4.88 34.41
C LEU A 220 4.44 3.75 33.39
N ALA A 221 4.31 2.49 33.82
CA ALA A 221 4.23 1.34 32.95
C ALA A 221 2.97 1.39 32.04
N SER A 222 1.83 1.77 32.63
CA SER A 222 0.58 1.94 31.88
C SER A 222 0.64 3.08 30.86
N ALA A 223 1.31 4.19 31.19
CA ALA A 223 1.51 5.32 30.29
C ALA A 223 2.47 4.96 29.14
N ALA A 224 3.53 4.17 29.40
CA ALA A 224 4.45 3.67 28.41
C ALA A 224 3.76 2.72 27.41
N ASP A 225 2.93 1.79 27.91
CA ASP A 225 2.13 0.89 27.08
C ASP A 225 1.07 1.63 26.25
N SER A 226 0.47 2.68 26.79
CA SER A 226 -0.54 3.48 26.09
C SER A 226 0.05 4.30 24.96
N SER A 227 1.26 4.84 25.10
CA SER A 227 1.93 5.62 24.06
C SER A 227 2.44 4.76 22.90
N VAL A 228 2.88 3.53 23.17
CA VAL A 228 3.22 2.53 22.13
C VAL A 228 1.98 2.06 21.35
N ARG A 229 0.81 2.08 21.99
CA ARG A 229 -0.47 1.72 21.36
C ARG A 229 -1.12 2.84 20.56
N ALA A 230 -0.86 4.10 20.88
CA ALA A 230 -1.48 5.23 20.19
C ALA A 230 -1.00 5.43 18.73
N GLY A 231 0.15 4.87 18.36
CA GLY A 231 0.70 4.93 17.00
C GLY A 231 0.46 3.69 16.12
N ARG A 232 -0.21 2.63 16.64
CA ARG A 232 -0.49 1.41 15.87
C ARG A 232 -2.00 1.20 15.72
N PRO A 233 -2.50 0.95 14.50
CA PRO A 233 -3.86 0.46 14.34
C PRO A 233 -4.00 -0.84 15.14
N ALA A 234 -5.08 -0.97 15.92
CA ALA A 234 -5.38 -2.18 16.66
C ALA A 234 -5.37 -3.37 15.70
N PRO A 235 -4.68 -4.47 16.01
CA PRO A 235 -4.64 -5.62 15.13
C PRO A 235 -6.06 -6.17 14.96
N GLU A 236 -6.52 -6.27 13.70
CA GLU A 236 -7.82 -6.87 13.37
C GLU A 236 -7.92 -8.34 13.84
N VAL A 237 -6.78 -8.96 14.09
CA VAL A 237 -6.67 -10.38 14.48
C VAL A 237 -6.28 -10.50 15.95
N ARG A 238 -7.14 -11.12 16.74
CA ARG A 238 -6.85 -11.44 18.15
C ARG A 238 -6.41 -12.90 18.28
N LEU A 239 -5.16 -13.08 18.68
CA LEU A 239 -4.64 -14.39 19.08
C LEU A 239 -4.84 -14.61 20.59
N ALA A 240 -5.09 -15.86 20.99
CA ALA A 240 -5.07 -16.21 22.39
C ALA A 240 -3.63 -16.20 22.94
N PRO A 241 -3.39 -15.96 24.24
CA PRO A 241 -2.05 -15.90 24.81
C PRO A 241 -1.20 -17.14 24.47
N ARG A 242 -1.76 -18.33 24.52
CA ARG A 242 -1.07 -19.58 24.17
C ARG A 242 -0.75 -19.71 22.68
N GLU A 243 -1.53 -19.10 21.81
CA GLU A 243 -1.23 -19.02 20.37
C GLU A 243 -0.03 -18.11 20.10
N VAL A 244 0.07 -17.00 20.86
CA VAL A 244 1.21 -16.08 20.81
C VAL A 244 2.48 -16.75 21.34
N ASP A 245 2.40 -17.45 22.49
CA ASP A 245 3.53 -18.18 23.07
C ASP A 245 4.11 -19.21 22.10
N VAL A 246 3.23 -19.99 21.45
CA VAL A 246 3.62 -20.98 20.44
C VAL A 246 4.26 -20.32 19.23
N LEU A 247 3.66 -19.24 18.70
CA LEU A 247 4.23 -18.51 17.56
C LEU A 247 5.58 -17.86 17.90
N ALA A 248 5.78 -17.38 19.12
CA ALA A 248 7.06 -16.85 19.58
C ALA A 248 8.16 -17.95 19.58
N CYS A 249 7.84 -19.15 20.03
CA CYS A 249 8.75 -20.29 19.93
C CYS A 249 9.09 -20.66 18.48
N VAL A 250 8.07 -20.63 17.59
CA VAL A 250 8.27 -20.88 16.15
C VAL A 250 9.14 -19.79 15.52
N ALA A 251 8.96 -18.53 15.90
CA ALA A 251 9.75 -17.39 15.40
C ALA A 251 11.24 -17.53 15.74
N LEU A 252 11.56 -18.22 16.83
CA LEU A 252 12.92 -18.58 17.24
C LEU A 252 13.45 -19.88 16.59
N GLY A 253 12.71 -20.45 15.63
CA GLY A 253 13.10 -21.66 14.90
C GLY A 253 12.77 -22.98 15.62
N ALA A 254 12.04 -22.95 16.74
CA ALA A 254 11.72 -24.16 17.49
C ALA A 254 10.83 -25.13 16.69
N THR A 255 11.10 -26.44 16.82
CA THR A 255 10.18 -27.49 16.40
C THR A 255 8.98 -27.58 17.35
N ASN A 256 7.91 -28.26 16.94
CA ASN A 256 6.75 -28.43 17.83
C ASN A 256 7.12 -29.18 19.13
N ALA A 257 8.06 -30.14 19.08
CA ALA A 257 8.57 -30.82 20.24
C ALA A 257 9.36 -29.87 21.16
N ALA A 258 10.27 -29.07 20.61
CA ALA A 258 11.04 -28.08 21.38
C ALA A 258 10.14 -26.98 21.97
N ALA A 259 9.12 -26.55 21.24
CA ALA A 259 8.12 -25.59 21.74
C ALA A 259 7.27 -26.20 22.86
N ALA A 260 6.89 -27.46 22.74
CA ALA A 260 6.15 -28.22 23.75
C ALA A 260 6.94 -28.34 25.08
N GLU A 261 8.21 -28.68 24.99
CA GLU A 261 9.12 -28.75 26.13
C GLU A 261 9.25 -27.38 26.82
N ARG A 262 9.49 -26.30 26.06
CA ARG A 262 9.62 -24.94 26.58
C ARG A 262 8.37 -24.41 27.27
N LEU A 263 7.20 -24.76 26.74
CA LEU A 263 5.91 -24.23 27.22
C LEU A 263 5.21 -25.19 28.25
N GLY A 264 5.80 -26.33 28.55
CA GLY A 264 5.19 -27.35 29.41
C GLY A 264 3.90 -27.96 28.81
N LEU A 265 3.86 -28.15 27.49
CA LEU A 265 2.70 -28.60 26.73
C LEU A 265 2.98 -29.95 26.02
N GLY A 266 1.94 -30.63 25.55
CA GLY A 266 2.08 -31.72 24.61
C GLY A 266 2.35 -31.23 23.17
N ALA A 267 3.13 -32.00 22.40
CA ALA A 267 3.45 -31.63 21.00
C ALA A 267 2.19 -31.49 20.11
N GLU A 268 1.17 -32.34 20.32
CA GLU A 268 -0.12 -32.22 19.60
C GLU A 268 -0.90 -30.96 20.03
N THR A 269 -0.79 -30.57 21.29
CA THR A 269 -1.39 -29.29 21.78
C THR A 269 -0.73 -28.09 21.12
N VAL A 270 0.60 -28.08 21.02
CA VAL A 270 1.35 -27.03 20.27
C VAL A 270 0.92 -26.98 18.82
N LYS A 271 0.78 -28.12 18.16
CA LYS A 271 0.30 -28.23 16.79
C LYS A 271 -1.14 -27.70 16.64
N GLY A 272 -2.00 -27.93 17.63
CA GLY A 272 -3.36 -27.37 17.71
C GLY A 272 -3.36 -25.86 17.79
N TYR A 273 -2.59 -25.27 18.70
CA TYR A 273 -2.46 -23.81 18.83
C TYR A 273 -1.86 -23.18 17.58
N LEU A 274 -0.83 -23.78 17.00
CA LEU A 274 -0.23 -23.28 15.76
C LEU A 274 -1.23 -23.28 14.60
N ARG A 275 -2.02 -24.36 14.44
CA ARG A 275 -3.07 -24.45 13.42
C ARG A 275 -4.16 -23.39 13.63
N SER A 276 -4.56 -23.15 14.87
CA SER A 276 -5.54 -22.11 15.22
C SER A 276 -5.01 -20.71 14.92
N ALA A 277 -3.77 -20.42 15.29
CA ALA A 277 -3.11 -19.15 14.99
C ALA A 277 -2.98 -18.92 13.47
N MET A 278 -2.54 -19.95 12.72
CA MET A 278 -2.46 -19.89 11.25
C MET A 278 -3.80 -19.55 10.62
N ARG A 279 -4.89 -20.19 11.06
CA ARG A 279 -6.26 -19.93 10.57
C ARG A 279 -6.68 -18.47 10.84
N LYS A 280 -6.44 -17.97 12.07
CA LYS A 280 -6.79 -16.59 12.46
C LYS A 280 -5.99 -15.52 11.68
N LEU A 281 -4.74 -15.83 11.36
CA LEU A 281 -3.84 -14.97 10.61
C LEU A 281 -3.98 -15.11 9.07
N GLY A 282 -4.82 -16.05 8.59
CA GLY A 282 -4.96 -16.35 7.17
C GLY A 282 -3.69 -16.95 6.53
N ALA A 283 -2.82 -17.55 7.33
CA ALA A 283 -1.53 -18.09 6.93
C ALA A 283 -1.61 -19.55 6.48
N ARG A 284 -0.90 -19.93 5.43
CA ARG A 284 -0.85 -21.29 4.89
C ARG A 284 0.34 -22.09 5.40
N SER A 285 1.34 -21.43 5.98
CA SER A 285 2.52 -22.06 6.57
C SER A 285 2.84 -21.45 7.94
N ARG A 286 3.61 -22.21 8.75
CA ARG A 286 4.09 -21.75 10.06
C ARG A 286 4.93 -20.46 9.98
N TRP A 287 5.72 -20.31 8.91
CA TRP A 287 6.56 -19.14 8.69
C TRP A 287 5.75 -17.94 8.23
N GLU A 288 4.75 -18.16 7.40
CA GLU A 288 3.80 -17.13 7.00
C GLU A 288 3.00 -16.60 8.19
N ALA A 289 2.63 -17.48 9.15
CA ALA A 289 1.98 -17.08 10.39
C ALA A 289 2.87 -16.19 11.27
N VAL A 290 4.18 -16.48 11.35
CA VAL A 290 5.15 -15.63 12.06
C VAL A 290 5.25 -14.25 11.41
N VAL A 291 5.36 -14.20 10.07
CA VAL A 291 5.41 -12.92 9.33
C VAL A 291 4.12 -12.12 9.50
N ALA A 292 2.96 -12.76 9.42
CA ALA A 292 1.66 -12.13 9.61
C ALA A 292 1.50 -11.59 11.05
N ALA A 293 1.91 -12.37 12.06
CA ALA A 293 1.87 -11.96 13.46
C ALA A 293 2.80 -10.77 13.75
N ARG A 294 4.00 -10.73 13.15
CA ARG A 294 4.91 -9.59 13.24
C ARG A 294 4.32 -8.33 12.60
N ARG A 295 3.73 -8.45 11.39
CA ARG A 295 3.04 -7.33 10.73
C ARG A 295 1.85 -6.80 11.54
N ALA A 296 1.13 -7.68 12.22
CA ALA A 296 0.03 -7.33 13.11
C ALA A 296 0.50 -6.79 14.48
N GLY A 297 1.82 -6.76 14.75
CA GLY A 297 2.37 -6.32 16.04
C GLY A 297 2.10 -7.28 17.21
N LEU A 298 1.78 -8.52 16.92
CA LEU A 298 1.51 -9.58 17.91
C LEU A 298 2.78 -10.33 18.33
N LEU A 299 3.87 -10.17 17.58
CA LEU A 299 5.20 -10.69 17.87
C LEU A 299 6.24 -9.57 17.69
N PRO A 300 7.34 -9.60 18.46
CA PRO A 300 8.46 -8.69 18.28
C PRO A 300 9.21 -8.94 16.96
#